data_3efc8fac3fc851040403603ea2ffd1fc
#
_entry.id   3efc8fac3fc851040403603ea2ffd1fc
#
_cell.length_a   1.000
_cell.length_b   1.000
_cell.length_c   1.000
_cell.angle_alpha   90.00
_cell.angle_beta   90.00
_cell.angle_gamma   90.00
#
_symmetry.space_group_name_H-M   'P 1'
#
loop_
_entity.id
_entity.type
_entity.pdbx_description
1 polymer ?
#
loop_
_entity_poly.entity_id
_entity_poly.type
_entity_poly.pdbx_seq_one_letter_code
_entity_poly.pdbx_strand_id
1 'polypeptide(L)'
;MRTFRENLIIGYSGQYLMLNLISFRRKIITINQYRMLETIKGLSLDNLSDEEMEFYNDLFNEKQLLSDELIATYDKQREDNAPISKRKIGSITINLTYDCNFKCKYCYQKNFHAKPGEHMTVQDVDKIYSFILNYNALHNEDNHLKEIVISGGESLLDENLNAINHILEKFSCDKFKLFTNGVNIIKFADRIKYEKFAEVQVSLDGTNDVIQELNNNTTAPFYNIIKGILLLTEKGVKVSIISMVTKDSFLHLKDFLKQIERYGLIDNPLISIRFSFVVDYGAEYTLDTSFYNFNEYLQLRRDVVKMVTGKKNISVDRLYDLNFLSSVIYRQKNDKTLGRIGMCKTQEGFPLLFAPDRNIYWCTCTNKDKALLSIDRNPVELDTVELLNELLNRNIYKIDKCKRCLYRFVCSAGCALYAIHSNSSAYSSHCGIFQHPIFTEKTEQFLSL
;
A
#
# COMPACT_ATOMS: atom_id res chain seq x y z
N MET A 1 -8.79 -8.92 -35.21
CA MET A 1 -8.41 -7.52 -35.43
C MET A 1 -7.27 -7.22 -34.48
N ARG A 2 -6.16 -6.65 -34.96
CA ARG A 2 -5.02 -6.30 -34.10
C ARG A 2 -5.34 -4.99 -33.39
N THR A 3 -5.12 -4.89 -32.10
CA THR A 3 -5.59 -3.75 -31.33
C THR A 3 -4.44 -2.87 -30.86
N PHE A 4 -4.59 -1.56 -31.06
CA PHE A 4 -3.73 -0.51 -30.49
C PHE A 4 -4.23 -0.11 -29.10
N ARG A 5 -5.39 -0.60 -28.70
CA ARG A 5 -6.13 -0.19 -27.52
C ARG A 5 -5.38 -0.47 -26.21
N GLU A 6 -4.56 -1.51 -26.21
CA GLU A 6 -3.83 -1.97 -25.04
C GLU A 6 -2.52 -1.22 -24.80
N ASN A 7 -2.21 -0.22 -25.63
CA ASN A 7 -0.97 0.53 -25.52
C ASN A 7 -1.16 1.87 -24.82
N LEU A 8 -0.32 2.11 -23.84
CA LEU A 8 -0.10 3.42 -23.23
C LEU A 8 1.09 4.07 -23.93
N ILE A 9 0.91 5.29 -24.42
CA ILE A 9 1.95 6.05 -25.10
C ILE A 9 2.26 7.30 -24.28
N ILE A 10 3.53 7.47 -23.95
CA ILE A 10 4.02 8.52 -23.07
C ILE A 10 5.11 9.30 -23.79
N GLY A 11 4.91 10.59 -24.00
CA GLY A 11 5.94 11.47 -24.55
C GLY A 11 7.02 11.78 -23.50
N TYR A 12 8.30 11.73 -23.90
CA TYR A 12 9.43 12.07 -23.05
C TYR A 12 10.61 12.59 -23.86
N SER A 13 11.04 13.82 -23.60
CA SER A 13 12.26 14.42 -24.21
C SER A 13 12.32 14.27 -25.76
N GLY A 14 11.22 14.49 -26.45
CA GLY A 14 11.15 14.42 -27.93
C GLY A 14 11.03 12.99 -28.48
N GLN A 15 10.89 12.01 -27.64
CA GLN A 15 10.60 10.61 -27.99
C GLN A 15 9.30 10.16 -27.30
N TYR A 16 8.83 8.98 -27.64
CA TYR A 16 7.65 8.39 -27.02
C TYR A 16 7.97 7.00 -26.50
N LEU A 17 7.55 6.71 -25.28
CA LEU A 17 7.54 5.35 -24.73
C LEU A 17 6.18 4.73 -25.05
N MET A 18 6.18 3.68 -25.85
CA MET A 18 5.04 2.81 -26.07
C MET A 18 5.11 1.62 -25.12
N LEU A 19 4.08 1.44 -24.31
CA LEU A 19 3.96 0.35 -23.33
C LEU A 19 2.68 -0.44 -23.59
N ASN A 20 2.79 -1.70 -23.97
CA ASN A 20 1.63 -2.56 -24.03
C ASN A 20 1.25 -3.03 -22.59
N LEU A 21 0.03 -2.76 -22.16
CA LEU A 21 -0.43 -3.03 -20.78
C LEU A 21 -0.87 -4.50 -20.57
N ILE A 22 -0.78 -5.34 -21.58
CA ILE A 22 -1.06 -6.77 -21.50
C ILE A 22 0.23 -7.59 -21.55
N SER A 23 1.07 -7.36 -22.57
CA SER A 23 2.36 -8.06 -22.70
C SER A 23 3.46 -7.47 -21.81
N PHE A 24 3.26 -6.25 -21.29
CA PHE A 24 4.25 -5.42 -20.61
C PHE A 24 5.52 -5.16 -21.42
N ARG A 25 5.44 -5.34 -22.73
CA ARG A 25 6.52 -4.94 -23.65
C ARG A 25 6.54 -3.43 -23.79
N ARG A 26 7.73 -2.90 -23.90
CA ARG A 26 7.97 -1.46 -24.08
C ARG A 26 8.89 -1.22 -25.25
N LYS A 27 8.62 -0.15 -26.00
CA LYS A 27 9.44 0.32 -27.12
C LYS A 27 9.53 1.84 -27.06
N ILE A 28 10.72 2.37 -27.25
CA ILE A 28 10.90 3.80 -27.47
C ILE A 28 10.73 4.03 -28.96
N ILE A 29 9.83 4.94 -29.31
CA ILE A 29 9.53 5.32 -30.69
C ILE A 29 9.84 6.80 -30.89
N THR A 30 10.29 7.15 -32.10
CA THR A 30 10.54 8.53 -32.52
C THR A 30 9.24 9.27 -32.76
N ILE A 31 9.31 10.59 -32.88
CA ILE A 31 8.15 11.42 -33.26
C ILE A 31 7.54 11.02 -34.65
N ASN A 32 8.38 10.62 -35.57
CA ASN A 32 7.91 10.17 -36.89
C ASN A 32 7.18 8.83 -36.79
N GLN A 33 7.73 7.88 -36.03
CA GLN A 33 7.07 6.60 -35.74
C GLN A 33 5.78 6.79 -34.92
N TYR A 34 5.72 7.76 -34.05
CA TYR A 34 4.47 8.11 -33.35
C TYR A 34 3.41 8.65 -34.30
N ARG A 35 3.79 9.54 -35.25
CA ARG A 35 2.87 10.04 -36.30
C ARG A 35 2.39 8.91 -37.17
N MET A 36 3.29 8.03 -37.62
CA MET A 36 2.96 6.83 -38.36
C MET A 36 1.98 5.92 -37.61
N LEU A 37 2.20 5.73 -36.33
CA LEU A 37 1.28 4.96 -35.47
C LEU A 37 -0.13 5.55 -35.43
N GLU A 38 -0.25 6.89 -35.36
CA GLU A 38 -1.55 7.56 -35.36
C GLU A 38 -2.25 7.40 -36.72
N THR A 39 -1.49 7.41 -37.84
CA THR A 39 -2.01 7.13 -39.17
C THR A 39 -2.51 5.69 -39.31
N ILE A 40 -1.69 4.72 -38.89
CA ILE A 40 -2.02 3.29 -38.97
C ILE A 40 -3.29 2.93 -38.15
N LYS A 41 -3.53 3.60 -37.01
CA LYS A 41 -4.73 3.37 -36.21
C LYS A 41 -6.04 3.60 -36.95
N GLY A 42 -6.05 4.47 -37.93
CA GLY A 42 -7.23 4.87 -38.70
C GLY A 42 -7.42 4.11 -40.04
N LEU A 43 -6.45 3.29 -40.45
CA LEU A 43 -6.44 2.65 -41.75
C LEU A 43 -6.69 1.14 -41.69
N SER A 44 -7.22 0.56 -42.78
CA SER A 44 -7.17 -0.90 -42.96
C SER A 44 -5.75 -1.31 -43.38
N LEU A 45 -5.37 -2.56 -43.06
CA LEU A 45 -4.03 -3.06 -43.39
C LEU A 45 -3.72 -2.99 -44.91
N ASP A 46 -4.73 -3.16 -45.73
CA ASP A 46 -4.61 -3.13 -47.23
C ASP A 46 -4.29 -1.73 -47.75
N ASN A 47 -4.43 -0.70 -46.93
CA ASN A 47 -4.20 0.70 -47.29
C ASN A 47 -2.91 1.27 -46.71
N LEU A 48 -2.06 0.44 -46.09
CA LEU A 48 -0.78 0.87 -45.55
C LEU A 48 0.29 0.90 -46.65
N SER A 49 1.16 1.90 -46.61
CA SER A 49 2.39 1.91 -47.38
C SER A 49 3.36 0.80 -46.92
N ASP A 50 4.36 0.49 -47.74
CA ASP A 50 5.35 -0.53 -47.39
C ASP A 50 6.08 -0.20 -46.08
N GLU A 51 6.45 1.06 -45.85
CA GLU A 51 7.09 1.52 -44.60
C GLU A 51 6.16 1.40 -43.40
N GLU A 52 4.89 1.75 -43.55
CA GLU A 52 3.88 1.60 -42.52
C GLU A 52 3.62 0.13 -42.16
N MET A 53 3.61 -0.72 -43.19
CA MET A 53 3.42 -2.16 -43.04
C MET A 53 4.64 -2.81 -42.34
N GLU A 54 5.86 -2.40 -42.68
CA GLU A 54 7.09 -2.86 -41.98
C GLU A 54 7.04 -2.45 -40.50
N PHE A 55 6.77 -1.19 -40.22
CA PHE A 55 6.65 -0.71 -38.84
C PHE A 55 5.54 -1.42 -38.07
N TYR A 56 4.38 -1.65 -38.69
CA TYR A 56 3.28 -2.40 -38.08
C TYR A 56 3.69 -3.84 -37.74
N ASN A 57 4.40 -4.52 -38.67
CA ASN A 57 4.87 -5.89 -38.45
C ASN A 57 5.93 -5.95 -37.35
N ASP A 58 6.82 -4.97 -37.24
CA ASP A 58 7.79 -4.85 -36.13
C ASP A 58 7.10 -4.75 -34.79
N LEU A 59 6.10 -3.86 -34.67
CA LEU A 59 5.32 -3.72 -33.43
C LEU A 59 4.61 -5.02 -33.04
N PHE A 60 4.17 -5.78 -34.02
CA PHE A 60 3.51 -7.07 -33.80
C PHE A 60 4.50 -8.15 -33.36
N ASN A 61 5.64 -8.26 -34.01
CA ASN A 61 6.70 -9.20 -33.70
C ASN A 61 7.28 -8.96 -32.30
N GLU A 62 7.41 -7.70 -31.94
CA GLU A 62 7.85 -7.27 -30.59
C GLU A 62 6.75 -7.36 -29.53
N LYS A 63 5.55 -7.83 -29.87
CA LYS A 63 4.37 -7.92 -28.98
C LYS A 63 3.92 -6.56 -28.41
N GLN A 64 4.18 -5.49 -29.13
CA GLN A 64 3.57 -4.18 -28.88
C GLN A 64 2.13 -4.13 -29.38
N LEU A 65 1.84 -4.84 -30.47
CA LEU A 65 0.49 -5.09 -30.97
C LEU A 65 0.15 -6.57 -30.74
N LEU A 66 -1.07 -6.83 -30.30
CA LEU A 66 -1.54 -8.17 -29.98
C LEU A 66 -2.78 -8.51 -30.81
N SER A 67 -2.89 -9.77 -31.26
CA SER A 67 -4.15 -10.28 -31.78
C SER A 67 -5.12 -10.58 -30.64
N ASP A 68 -6.42 -10.60 -30.94
CA ASP A 68 -7.46 -10.96 -29.97
C ASP A 68 -7.22 -12.38 -29.40
N GLU A 69 -6.71 -13.31 -30.21
CA GLU A 69 -6.35 -14.67 -29.77
C GLU A 69 -5.19 -14.67 -28.79
N LEU A 70 -4.17 -13.84 -29.05
CA LEU A 70 -3.02 -13.73 -28.15
C LEU A 70 -3.41 -13.05 -26.84
N ILE A 71 -4.29 -12.05 -26.87
CA ILE A 71 -4.86 -11.41 -25.68
C ILE A 71 -5.63 -12.46 -24.86
N ALA A 72 -6.49 -13.25 -25.50
CA ALA A 72 -7.24 -14.32 -24.84
C ALA A 72 -6.30 -15.38 -24.22
N THR A 73 -5.19 -15.70 -24.90
CA THR A 73 -4.17 -16.61 -24.37
C THR A 73 -3.50 -16.05 -23.11
N TYR A 74 -3.11 -14.77 -23.13
CA TYR A 74 -2.56 -14.10 -21.93
C TYR A 74 -3.57 -14.04 -20.78
N ASP A 75 -4.82 -13.71 -21.07
CA ASP A 75 -5.89 -13.68 -20.08
C ASP A 75 -6.09 -15.07 -19.46
N LYS A 76 -6.20 -16.12 -20.28
CA LYS A 76 -6.35 -17.50 -19.80
C LYS A 76 -5.15 -17.95 -18.97
N GLN A 77 -3.93 -17.72 -19.43
CA GLN A 77 -2.72 -18.07 -18.66
C GLN A 77 -2.69 -17.39 -17.30
N ARG A 78 -3.15 -16.13 -17.19
CA ARG A 78 -3.19 -15.40 -15.92
C ARG A 78 -4.32 -15.89 -15.02
N GLU A 79 -5.47 -16.23 -15.61
CA GLU A 79 -6.60 -16.80 -14.86
C GLU A 79 -6.24 -18.16 -14.31
N ASP A 80 -5.64 -19.03 -15.12
CA ASP A 80 -5.21 -20.40 -14.74
C ASP A 80 -4.10 -20.36 -13.67
N ASN A 81 -3.22 -19.37 -13.72
CA ASN A 81 -2.16 -19.15 -12.75
C ASN A 81 -2.56 -18.15 -11.64
N ALA A 82 -3.85 -17.82 -11.53
CA ALA A 82 -4.34 -16.99 -10.44
C ALA A 82 -3.99 -17.66 -9.09
N PRO A 83 -3.33 -16.98 -8.17
CA PRO A 83 -3.06 -17.56 -6.88
C PRO A 83 -4.38 -17.95 -6.23
N ILE A 84 -4.56 -19.23 -6.01
CA ILE A 84 -5.63 -19.73 -5.13
C ILE A 84 -5.28 -19.20 -3.75
N SER A 85 -6.15 -18.37 -3.19
CA SER A 85 -5.96 -17.84 -1.84
C SER A 85 -5.91 -19.00 -0.87
N LYS A 86 -4.72 -19.31 -0.37
CA LYS A 86 -4.57 -20.33 0.66
C LYS A 86 -5.31 -19.87 1.91
N ARG A 87 -6.05 -20.78 2.51
CA ARG A 87 -6.71 -20.55 3.80
C ARG A 87 -5.71 -20.78 4.93
N LYS A 88 -4.64 -19.98 4.95
CA LYS A 88 -3.60 -19.98 5.96
C LYS A 88 -3.46 -18.59 6.55
N ILE A 89 -3.59 -18.47 7.86
CA ILE A 89 -3.21 -17.26 8.56
C ILE A 89 -1.69 -17.25 8.65
N GLY A 90 -1.04 -16.51 7.72
CA GLY A 90 0.42 -16.47 7.60
C GLY A 90 1.04 -15.15 8.04
N SER A 91 0.23 -14.11 8.23
CA SER A 91 0.64 -12.79 8.76
C SER A 91 -0.50 -12.17 9.53
N ILE A 92 -0.20 -11.46 10.60
CA ILE A 92 -1.23 -10.84 11.43
C ILE A 92 -0.85 -9.41 11.83
N THR A 93 -1.87 -8.60 12.09
CA THR A 93 -1.74 -7.34 12.84
C THR A 93 -2.51 -7.50 14.15
N ILE A 94 -1.92 -7.11 15.25
CA ILE A 94 -2.56 -7.05 16.55
C ILE A 94 -2.65 -5.58 16.95
N ASN A 95 -3.87 -5.03 16.97
CA ASN A 95 -4.12 -3.72 17.54
C ASN A 95 -4.36 -3.88 19.05
N LEU A 96 -3.46 -3.31 19.84
CA LEU A 96 -3.51 -3.46 21.28
C LEU A 96 -4.60 -2.62 21.93
N THR A 97 -4.89 -1.46 21.32
CA THR A 97 -5.89 -0.50 21.79
C THR A 97 -6.22 0.47 20.66
N TYR A 98 -7.32 1.20 20.80
CA TYR A 98 -7.59 2.39 19.97
C TYR A 98 -7.29 3.69 20.74
N ASP A 99 -6.91 3.61 22.01
CA ASP A 99 -6.45 4.77 22.78
C ASP A 99 -5.11 5.27 22.23
N CYS A 100 -4.94 6.59 22.24
CA CYS A 100 -3.73 7.24 21.76
C CYS A 100 -3.48 8.54 22.53
N ASN A 101 -2.22 8.81 22.83
CA ASN A 101 -1.78 10.07 23.42
C ASN A 101 -1.67 11.21 22.39
N PHE A 102 -1.95 10.92 21.08
CA PHE A 102 -2.12 11.89 20.01
C PHE A 102 -3.57 11.93 19.53
N LYS A 103 -3.96 13.04 18.87
CA LYS A 103 -5.27 13.22 18.22
C LYS A 103 -5.09 13.72 16.79
N CYS A 104 -4.33 12.97 15.98
CA CYS A 104 -3.97 13.36 14.62
C CYS A 104 -5.20 13.68 13.78
N LYS A 105 -5.17 14.81 13.07
CA LYS A 105 -6.29 15.27 12.23
C LYS A 105 -6.62 14.27 11.11
N TYR A 106 -5.62 13.55 10.59
CA TYR A 106 -5.72 12.58 9.49
C TYR A 106 -5.84 11.12 9.95
N CYS A 107 -6.02 10.87 11.25
CA CYS A 107 -6.04 9.50 11.77
C CYS A 107 -7.22 8.71 11.23
N TYR A 108 -6.94 7.63 10.49
CA TYR A 108 -7.98 6.76 9.94
C TYR A 108 -8.73 5.96 11.02
N GLN A 109 -8.15 5.84 12.21
CA GLN A 109 -8.78 5.12 13.34
C GLN A 109 -9.84 5.95 14.07
N LYS A 110 -10.02 7.22 13.77
CA LYS A 110 -11.10 8.05 14.38
C LYS A 110 -12.50 7.47 14.18
N ASN A 111 -12.69 6.73 13.08
CA ASN A 111 -13.97 6.12 12.73
C ASN A 111 -14.18 4.75 13.37
N PHE A 112 -13.16 4.22 14.06
CA PHE A 112 -13.33 3.07 14.91
C PHE A 112 -13.94 3.55 16.23
N HIS A 113 -15.23 3.35 16.40
CA HIS A 113 -15.94 3.63 17.65
C HIS A 113 -15.57 2.61 18.74
N ALA A 114 -14.26 2.46 19.02
CA ALA A 114 -13.82 1.68 20.14
C ALA A 114 -14.24 2.38 21.43
N LYS A 115 -14.63 1.61 22.42
CA LYS A 115 -14.84 2.16 23.74
C LYS A 115 -13.49 2.63 24.26
N PRO A 116 -13.37 3.88 24.75
CA PRO A 116 -12.15 4.32 25.43
C PRO A 116 -11.80 3.34 26.57
N GLY A 117 -10.51 3.03 26.71
CA GLY A 117 -10.01 2.11 27.73
C GLY A 117 -10.08 0.63 27.38
N GLU A 118 -10.47 0.24 26.18
CA GLU A 118 -10.33 -1.15 25.71
C GLU A 118 -8.87 -1.44 25.32
N HIS A 119 -8.26 -2.38 26.01
CA HIS A 119 -6.90 -2.83 25.75
C HIS A 119 -6.85 -4.35 25.60
N MET A 120 -5.98 -4.82 24.71
CA MET A 120 -5.69 -6.25 24.55
C MET A 120 -5.04 -6.79 25.79
N THR A 121 -5.62 -7.83 26.38
CA THR A 121 -5.05 -8.50 27.57
C THR A 121 -4.13 -9.66 27.16
N VAL A 122 -3.33 -10.16 28.12
CA VAL A 122 -2.54 -11.38 27.94
C VAL A 122 -3.43 -12.57 27.57
N GLN A 123 -4.60 -12.67 28.18
CA GLN A 123 -5.58 -13.73 27.86
C GLN A 123 -6.12 -13.62 26.45
N ASP A 124 -6.33 -12.40 25.94
CA ASP A 124 -6.76 -12.21 24.54
C ASP A 124 -5.65 -12.62 23.57
N VAL A 125 -4.38 -12.35 23.92
CA VAL A 125 -3.21 -12.80 23.14
C VAL A 125 -3.16 -14.33 23.07
N ASP A 126 -3.41 -15.02 24.19
CA ASP A 126 -3.47 -16.50 24.23
C ASP A 126 -4.62 -17.05 23.37
N LYS A 127 -5.78 -16.38 23.37
CA LYS A 127 -6.91 -16.75 22.51
C LYS A 127 -6.58 -16.56 21.02
N ILE A 128 -5.95 -15.45 20.67
CA ILE A 128 -5.50 -15.20 19.29
C ILE A 128 -4.53 -16.29 18.84
N TYR A 129 -3.55 -16.62 19.69
CA TYR A 129 -2.61 -17.70 19.39
C TYR A 129 -3.32 -19.02 19.14
N SER A 130 -4.22 -19.42 20.04
CA SER A 130 -5.00 -20.66 19.92
C SER A 130 -5.91 -20.66 18.70
N PHE A 131 -6.53 -19.51 18.39
CA PHE A 131 -7.37 -19.33 17.19
C PHE A 131 -6.58 -19.62 15.92
N ILE A 132 -5.37 -19.04 15.79
CA ILE A 132 -4.51 -19.22 14.62
C ILE A 132 -4.07 -20.67 14.48
N LEU A 133 -3.61 -21.30 15.57
CA LEU A 133 -3.20 -22.71 15.56
C LEU A 133 -4.33 -23.61 15.07
N ASN A 134 -5.52 -23.43 15.63
CA ASN A 134 -6.68 -24.26 15.32
C ASN A 134 -7.15 -24.03 13.86
N TYR A 135 -7.17 -22.76 13.40
CA TYR A 135 -7.55 -22.45 12.04
C TYR A 135 -6.58 -23.04 11.01
N ASN A 136 -5.28 -22.87 11.19
CA ASN A 136 -4.28 -23.41 10.28
C ASN A 136 -4.32 -24.96 10.28
N ALA A 137 -4.51 -25.59 11.44
CA ALA A 137 -4.64 -27.05 11.54
C ALA A 137 -5.87 -27.59 10.79
N LEU A 138 -7.01 -26.88 10.81
CA LEU A 138 -8.21 -27.25 10.02
C LEU A 138 -7.94 -27.31 8.51
N HIS A 139 -7.00 -26.51 8.03
CA HIS A 139 -6.64 -26.43 6.61
C HIS A 139 -5.36 -27.22 6.27
N ASN A 140 -4.85 -28.03 7.18
CA ASN A 140 -3.58 -28.76 7.02
C ASN A 140 -2.40 -27.87 6.67
N GLU A 141 -2.41 -26.63 7.16
CA GLU A 141 -1.34 -25.66 6.98
C GLU A 141 -0.44 -25.62 8.23
N ASP A 142 0.82 -25.28 8.04
CA ASP A 142 1.74 -25.06 9.15
C ASP A 142 1.40 -23.77 9.92
N ASN A 143 1.89 -23.67 11.16
CA ASN A 143 1.66 -22.52 12.04
C ASN A 143 2.74 -21.44 11.93
N HIS A 144 3.58 -21.50 10.91
CA HIS A 144 4.62 -20.50 10.70
C HIS A 144 4.03 -19.16 10.25
N LEU A 145 4.31 -18.11 11.00
CA LEU A 145 3.93 -16.75 10.68
C LEU A 145 5.12 -16.02 10.04
N LYS A 146 4.88 -15.36 8.91
CA LYS A 146 5.87 -14.52 8.23
C LYS A 146 6.06 -13.19 8.93
N GLU A 147 4.98 -12.59 9.41
CA GLU A 147 5.02 -11.26 9.99
C GLU A 147 3.94 -11.08 11.06
N ILE A 148 4.32 -10.49 12.17
CA ILE A 148 3.42 -9.99 13.20
C ILE A 148 3.67 -8.49 13.35
N VAL A 149 2.63 -7.69 13.10
CA VAL A 149 2.64 -6.25 13.31
C VAL A 149 1.91 -5.93 14.60
N ILE A 150 2.59 -5.33 15.56
CA ILE A 150 1.99 -4.78 16.77
C ILE A 150 1.65 -3.32 16.52
N SER A 151 0.39 -2.95 16.66
CA SER A 151 -0.14 -1.64 16.32
C SER A 151 -1.26 -1.24 17.28
N GLY A 152 -1.95 -0.16 16.97
CA GLY A 152 -3.10 0.33 17.74
C GLY A 152 -3.31 1.82 17.52
N GLY A 153 -4.00 2.49 18.43
CA GLY A 153 -3.97 3.95 18.55
C GLY A 153 -2.53 4.37 18.83
N GLU A 154 -2.05 4.05 20.04
CA GLU A 154 -0.62 4.06 20.36
C GLU A 154 -0.25 2.74 21.05
N SER A 155 0.72 2.03 20.48
CA SER A 155 1.14 0.74 21.02
C SER A 155 1.90 0.88 22.34
N LEU A 156 2.71 1.93 22.49
CA LEU A 156 3.57 2.17 23.65
C LEU A 156 2.83 2.98 24.73
N LEU A 157 1.71 2.42 25.23
CA LEU A 157 1.05 2.86 26.45
C LEU A 157 1.35 1.86 27.59
N ASP A 158 1.28 2.32 28.86
CA ASP A 158 1.58 1.48 30.03
C ASP A 158 0.71 0.23 30.08
N GLU A 159 -0.56 0.37 29.75
CA GLU A 159 -1.56 -0.69 29.75
C GLU A 159 -1.24 -1.82 28.77
N ASN A 160 -0.51 -1.51 27.70
CA ASN A 160 -0.18 -2.45 26.63
C ASN A 160 1.10 -3.27 26.88
N LEU A 161 1.92 -2.87 27.84
CA LEU A 161 3.26 -3.42 28.04
C LEU A 161 3.26 -4.93 28.23
N ASN A 162 2.34 -5.44 29.07
CA ASN A 162 2.26 -6.87 29.36
C ASN A 162 1.86 -7.66 28.10
N ALA A 163 0.92 -7.13 27.32
CA ALA A 163 0.51 -7.76 26.06
C ALA A 163 1.64 -7.78 25.02
N ILE A 164 2.40 -6.67 24.88
CA ILE A 164 3.56 -6.62 23.98
C ILE A 164 4.58 -7.70 24.35
N ASN A 165 5.00 -7.76 25.59
CA ASN A 165 6.00 -8.73 26.05
C ASN A 165 5.48 -10.16 25.87
N HIS A 166 4.21 -10.40 26.19
CA HIS A 166 3.60 -11.72 26.00
C HIS A 166 3.54 -12.15 24.51
N ILE A 167 3.22 -11.22 23.61
CA ILE A 167 3.29 -11.49 22.17
C ILE A 167 4.71 -11.90 21.76
N LEU A 168 5.72 -11.15 22.19
CA LEU A 168 7.13 -11.42 21.87
C LEU A 168 7.65 -12.74 22.45
N GLU A 169 7.03 -13.25 23.50
CA GLU A 169 7.37 -14.53 24.13
C GLU A 169 6.58 -15.70 23.55
N LYS A 170 5.29 -15.50 23.29
CA LYS A 170 4.34 -16.55 22.89
C LYS A 170 4.48 -16.94 21.43
N PHE A 171 4.65 -15.95 20.53
CA PHE A 171 4.68 -16.17 19.10
C PHE A 171 6.09 -16.37 18.58
N SER A 172 6.18 -17.19 17.50
CA SER A 172 7.36 -17.29 16.63
C SER A 172 6.99 -16.86 15.22
N CYS A 173 7.78 -15.96 14.65
CA CYS A 173 7.59 -15.48 13.29
C CYS A 173 8.92 -15.01 12.68
N ASP A 174 8.96 -14.83 11.35
CA ASP A 174 10.16 -14.29 10.70
C ASP A 174 10.44 -12.84 11.09
N LYS A 175 9.36 -12.05 11.32
CA LYS A 175 9.48 -10.61 11.57
C LYS A 175 8.42 -10.10 12.54
N PHE A 176 8.88 -9.59 13.66
CA PHE A 176 8.05 -8.69 14.48
C PHE A 176 8.25 -7.25 14.01
N LYS A 177 7.16 -6.51 13.90
CA LYS A 177 7.15 -5.07 13.65
C LYS A 177 6.34 -4.35 14.72
N LEU A 178 6.79 -3.17 15.10
CA LEU A 178 6.08 -2.29 16.03
C LEU A 178 5.76 -0.96 15.33
N PHE A 179 4.51 -0.50 15.43
CA PHE A 179 4.09 0.81 14.97
C PHE A 179 3.80 1.70 16.18
N THR A 180 4.41 2.89 16.20
CA THR A 180 4.30 3.82 17.32
C THR A 180 4.47 5.28 16.86
N ASN A 181 3.94 6.23 17.62
CA ASN A 181 4.27 7.65 17.46
C ASN A 181 5.62 8.02 18.09
N GLY A 182 6.29 7.09 18.76
CA GLY A 182 7.65 7.22 19.23
C GLY A 182 7.85 7.97 20.55
N VAL A 183 6.84 8.62 21.09
CA VAL A 183 6.97 9.47 22.31
C VAL A 183 7.49 8.66 23.50
N ASN A 184 7.02 7.42 23.63
CA ASN A 184 7.28 6.60 24.81
C ASN A 184 8.41 5.56 24.62
N ILE A 185 9.15 5.58 23.50
CA ILE A 185 10.24 4.61 23.26
C ILE A 185 11.25 4.63 24.43
N ILE A 186 11.70 5.81 24.84
CA ILE A 186 12.66 5.96 25.96
C ILE A 186 12.07 5.44 27.28
N LYS A 187 10.80 5.73 27.56
CA LYS A 187 10.12 5.29 28.78
C LYS A 187 10.13 3.76 28.91
N PHE A 188 10.07 3.05 27.80
CA PHE A 188 10.03 1.59 27.78
C PHE A 188 11.35 0.93 27.35
N ALA A 189 12.45 1.69 27.31
CA ALA A 189 13.74 1.25 26.79
C ALA A 189 14.27 -0.06 27.41
N ASP A 190 14.04 -0.24 28.71
CA ASP A 190 14.50 -1.40 29.50
C ASP A 190 13.36 -2.40 29.80
N ARG A 191 12.14 -2.08 29.36
CA ARG A 191 10.94 -2.89 29.66
C ARG A 191 10.44 -3.68 28.44
N ILE A 192 10.93 -3.36 27.24
CA ILE A 192 10.62 -4.02 25.97
C ILE A 192 11.93 -4.46 25.34
N LYS A 193 11.99 -5.70 24.87
CA LYS A 193 13.13 -6.26 24.12
C LYS A 193 13.06 -5.79 22.66
N TYR A 194 13.45 -4.53 22.41
CA TYR A 194 13.38 -3.93 21.08
C TYR A 194 14.18 -4.70 20.03
N GLU A 195 15.25 -5.37 20.41
CA GLU A 195 16.10 -6.20 19.54
C GLU A 195 15.35 -7.40 18.91
N LYS A 196 14.17 -7.75 19.43
CA LYS A 196 13.30 -8.74 18.80
C LYS A 196 12.55 -8.21 17.58
N PHE A 197 12.44 -6.90 17.44
CA PHE A 197 11.77 -6.32 16.30
C PHE A 197 12.71 -6.23 15.10
N ALA A 198 12.30 -6.77 13.97
CA ALA A 198 12.97 -6.59 12.69
C ALA A 198 12.89 -5.13 12.20
N GLU A 199 11.84 -4.41 12.63
CA GLU A 199 11.60 -3.01 12.28
C GLU A 199 10.67 -2.35 13.29
N VAL A 200 11.00 -1.12 13.69
CA VAL A 200 10.08 -0.23 14.41
C VAL A 200 9.71 0.92 13.48
N GLN A 201 8.42 1.02 13.16
CA GLN A 201 7.89 2.15 12.40
C GLN A 201 7.50 3.27 13.36
N VAL A 202 8.10 4.45 13.15
CA VAL A 202 7.85 5.64 13.95
C VAL A 202 7.17 6.71 13.10
N SER A 203 6.03 7.22 13.58
CA SER A 203 5.35 8.35 12.94
C SER A 203 6.00 9.65 13.39
N LEU A 204 6.49 10.46 12.44
CA LEU A 204 7.12 11.75 12.72
C LEU A 204 6.85 12.73 11.56
N ASP A 205 5.88 13.61 11.76
CA ASP A 205 5.34 14.47 10.69
C ASP A 205 6.07 15.81 10.54
N GLY A 206 6.94 16.15 11.48
CA GLY A 206 7.66 17.42 11.46
C GLY A 206 8.29 17.76 12.79
N THR A 207 8.62 19.04 12.97
CA THR A 207 9.10 19.61 14.23
C THR A 207 7.96 19.81 15.24
N ASN A 208 8.27 20.32 16.45
CA ASN A 208 7.25 20.46 17.50
C ASN A 208 6.01 21.25 17.07
N ASP A 209 6.17 22.32 16.31
CA ASP A 209 5.05 23.16 15.86
C ASP A 209 4.10 22.36 14.97
N VAL A 210 4.65 21.57 14.03
CA VAL A 210 3.89 20.69 13.15
C VAL A 210 3.19 19.56 13.94
N ILE A 211 3.91 18.94 14.89
CA ILE A 211 3.34 17.90 15.75
C ILE A 211 2.21 18.47 16.60
N GLN A 212 2.39 19.67 17.15
CA GLN A 212 1.36 20.36 17.93
C GLN A 212 0.11 20.64 17.10
N GLU A 213 0.30 21.10 15.88
CA GLU A 213 -0.81 21.45 15.00
C GLU A 213 -1.54 20.24 14.43
N LEU A 214 -0.80 19.29 13.85
CA LEU A 214 -1.38 18.13 13.15
C LEU A 214 -1.82 17.02 14.11
N ASN A 215 -1.08 16.81 15.17
CA ASN A 215 -1.28 15.68 16.08
C ASN A 215 -1.94 16.12 17.39
N ASN A 216 -2.26 17.42 17.49
CA ASN A 216 -2.91 18.04 18.65
C ASN A 216 -2.23 17.63 19.97
N ASN A 217 -0.90 17.71 20.00
CA ASN A 217 -0.07 17.37 21.17
C ASN A 217 0.73 18.61 21.63
N THR A 218 0.47 19.02 22.87
CA THR A 218 1.07 20.23 23.45
C THR A 218 2.41 19.99 24.16
N THR A 219 2.87 18.74 24.26
CA THR A 219 4.07 18.37 25.04
C THR A 219 5.38 18.52 24.30
N ALA A 220 5.39 19.04 23.07
CA ALA A 220 6.57 19.25 22.25
C ALA A 220 7.51 17.99 22.18
N PRO A 221 7.02 16.83 21.71
CA PRO A 221 7.71 15.57 21.87
C PRO A 221 8.83 15.30 20.88
N PHE A 222 9.11 16.21 19.93
CA PHE A 222 10.07 16.00 18.83
C PHE A 222 11.41 15.43 19.31
N TYR A 223 12.02 16.07 20.29
CA TYR A 223 13.33 15.63 20.80
C TYR A 223 13.28 14.27 21.49
N ASN A 224 12.19 13.94 22.16
CA ASN A 224 12.02 12.63 22.78
C ASN A 224 11.87 11.54 21.72
N ILE A 225 11.15 11.81 20.64
CA ILE A 225 11.01 10.90 19.52
C ILE A 225 12.37 10.68 18.84
N ILE A 226 13.13 11.76 18.57
CA ILE A 226 14.48 11.65 18.01
C ILE A 226 15.40 10.80 18.89
N LYS A 227 15.42 11.05 20.19
CA LYS A 227 16.22 10.24 21.15
C LYS A 227 15.80 8.77 21.13
N GLY A 228 14.48 8.51 21.05
CA GLY A 228 13.96 7.16 20.94
C GLY A 228 14.42 6.45 19.65
N ILE A 229 14.40 7.15 18.51
CA ILE A 229 14.88 6.63 17.23
C ILE A 229 16.38 6.30 17.31
N LEU A 230 17.19 7.19 17.86
CA LEU A 230 18.62 6.96 18.03
C LEU A 230 18.92 5.78 18.97
N LEU A 231 18.21 5.68 20.09
CA LEU A 231 18.31 4.52 20.99
C LEU A 231 18.01 3.20 20.26
N LEU A 232 16.97 3.15 19.43
CA LEU A 232 16.65 1.96 18.66
C LEU A 232 17.79 1.58 17.70
N THR A 233 18.39 2.57 17.02
CA THR A 233 19.52 2.31 16.13
C THR A 233 20.78 1.88 16.86
N GLU A 234 21.04 2.41 18.04
CA GLU A 234 22.12 1.95 18.95
C GLU A 234 21.94 0.47 19.36
N LYS A 235 20.67 0.03 19.54
CA LYS A 235 20.33 -1.38 19.78
C LYS A 235 20.33 -2.24 18.50
N GLY A 236 20.72 -1.69 17.35
CA GLY A 236 20.76 -2.39 16.05
C GLY A 236 19.41 -2.60 15.38
N VAL A 237 18.35 -1.96 15.88
CA VAL A 237 17.00 -2.10 15.36
C VAL A 237 16.80 -1.19 14.14
N LYS A 238 16.23 -1.71 13.06
CA LYS A 238 15.86 -0.90 11.90
C LYS A 238 14.66 -0.01 12.23
N VAL A 239 14.76 1.27 11.88
CA VAL A 239 13.70 2.25 12.09
C VAL A 239 13.18 2.74 10.74
N SER A 240 11.85 2.67 10.56
CA SER A 240 11.16 3.26 9.41
C SER A 240 10.38 4.48 9.88
N ILE A 241 10.86 5.68 9.54
CA ILE A 241 10.16 6.92 9.85
C ILE A 241 9.12 7.17 8.75
N ILE A 242 7.86 7.29 9.13
CA ILE A 242 6.76 7.70 8.24
C ILE A 242 6.38 9.12 8.60
N SER A 243 6.42 10.00 7.60
CA SER A 243 6.02 11.40 7.74
C SER A 243 4.84 11.69 6.81
N MET A 244 3.72 12.07 7.40
CA MET A 244 2.52 12.45 6.64
C MET A 244 2.63 13.91 6.23
N VAL A 245 2.65 14.15 4.92
CA VAL A 245 2.74 15.51 4.36
C VAL A 245 1.35 16.04 4.07
N THR A 246 1.02 17.14 4.70
CA THR A 246 -0.18 17.97 4.48
C THR A 246 0.22 19.33 3.91
N LYS A 247 -0.75 20.17 3.52
CA LYS A 247 -0.47 21.54 3.10
C LYS A 247 0.32 22.31 4.17
N ASP A 248 -0.10 22.17 5.42
CA ASP A 248 0.47 22.89 6.54
C ASP A 248 1.88 22.38 6.87
N SER A 249 2.05 21.05 7.00
CA SER A 249 3.37 20.47 7.30
C SER A 249 4.39 20.72 6.18
N PHE A 250 3.95 20.85 4.93
CA PHE A 250 4.82 21.15 3.80
C PHE A 250 5.53 22.48 3.95
N LEU A 251 4.88 23.49 4.52
CA LEU A 251 5.48 24.81 4.75
C LEU A 251 6.73 24.72 5.65
N HIS A 252 6.74 23.75 6.57
CA HIS A 252 7.81 23.51 7.54
C HIS A 252 8.77 22.38 7.14
N LEU A 253 8.57 21.76 5.97
CA LEU A 253 9.32 20.57 5.56
C LEU A 253 10.83 20.81 5.44
N LYS A 254 11.24 21.99 4.98
CA LYS A 254 12.67 22.34 4.88
C LYS A 254 13.35 22.38 6.24
N ASP A 255 12.68 22.91 7.24
CA ASP A 255 13.23 23.01 8.59
C ASP A 255 13.23 21.64 9.27
N PHE A 256 12.20 20.82 9.02
CA PHE A 256 12.19 19.42 9.44
C PHE A 256 13.37 18.63 8.85
N LEU A 257 13.63 18.75 7.54
CA LEU A 257 14.76 18.08 6.88
C LEU A 257 16.10 18.51 7.48
N LYS A 258 16.32 19.81 7.77
CA LYS A 258 17.52 20.30 8.45
C LYS A 258 17.68 19.71 9.85
N GLN A 259 16.57 19.60 10.60
CA GLN A 259 16.62 19.03 11.95
C GLN A 259 16.99 17.56 11.94
N ILE A 260 16.33 16.73 11.12
CA ILE A 260 16.64 15.29 11.04
C ILE A 260 18.05 15.04 10.50
N GLU A 261 18.57 15.91 9.61
CA GLU A 261 19.96 15.86 9.14
C GLU A 261 20.94 16.20 10.28
N ARG A 262 20.67 17.25 11.06
CA ARG A 262 21.48 17.65 12.23
C ARG A 262 21.57 16.54 13.27
N TYR A 263 20.53 15.74 13.44
CA TYR A 263 20.53 14.58 14.36
C TYR A 263 21.07 13.29 13.75
N GLY A 264 21.60 13.33 12.50
CA GLY A 264 22.21 12.18 11.85
C GLY A 264 21.22 11.09 11.43
N LEU A 265 19.95 11.42 11.23
CA LEU A 265 18.97 10.46 10.75
C LEU A 265 19.06 10.23 9.25
N ILE A 266 19.51 11.27 8.51
CA ILE A 266 19.78 11.17 7.07
C ILE A 266 21.10 10.41 6.91
N ASP A 267 21.13 9.50 5.94
CA ASP A 267 22.27 8.61 5.63
C ASP A 267 22.59 7.55 6.72
N ASN A 268 21.81 7.45 7.79
CA ASN A 268 21.92 6.34 8.73
C ASN A 268 21.42 5.03 8.07
N PRO A 269 22.25 3.98 7.99
CA PRO A 269 21.90 2.74 7.29
C PRO A 269 20.79 1.93 7.97
N LEU A 270 20.51 2.18 9.24
CA LEU A 270 19.41 1.56 9.98
C LEU A 270 18.10 2.34 9.90
N ILE A 271 18.12 3.55 9.30
CA ILE A 271 16.94 4.41 9.21
C ILE A 271 16.48 4.50 7.75
N SER A 272 15.20 4.30 7.53
CA SER A 272 14.52 4.68 6.29
C SER A 272 13.48 5.76 6.60
N ILE A 273 13.38 6.78 5.75
CA ILE A 273 12.43 7.87 5.89
C ILE A 273 11.51 7.86 4.69
N ARG A 274 10.20 7.87 4.92
CA ARG A 274 9.21 7.87 3.87
C ARG A 274 8.22 9.01 4.05
N PHE A 275 8.16 9.90 3.08
CA PHE A 275 7.13 10.92 2.99
C PHE A 275 5.91 10.35 2.29
N SER A 276 4.79 10.31 3.01
CA SER A 276 3.50 9.88 2.52
C SER A 276 2.52 11.06 2.50
N PHE A 277 1.55 11.03 1.60
CA PHE A 277 0.58 12.11 1.46
C PHE A 277 -0.80 11.64 1.88
N VAL A 278 -1.50 12.50 2.58
CA VAL A 278 -2.92 12.28 2.85
C VAL A 278 -3.70 12.77 1.64
N VAL A 279 -4.33 11.85 0.93
CA VAL A 279 -5.13 12.13 -0.27
C VAL A 279 -6.56 11.70 -0.01
N ASP A 280 -7.50 12.62 -0.24
CA ASP A 280 -8.92 12.30 -0.23
C ASP A 280 -9.30 11.65 -1.57
N TYR A 281 -9.67 10.36 -1.49
CA TYR A 281 -10.17 9.61 -2.65
C TYR A 281 -11.71 9.57 -2.70
N GLY A 282 -12.39 10.46 -1.96
CA GLY A 282 -13.86 10.47 -1.91
C GLY A 282 -14.46 9.28 -1.14
N ALA A 283 -13.67 8.64 -0.28
CA ALA A 283 -14.20 7.69 0.70
C ALA A 283 -14.97 8.45 1.80
N GLU A 284 -15.90 7.78 2.48
CA GLU A 284 -16.69 8.33 3.60
C GLU A 284 -15.86 8.85 4.80
N TYR A 285 -14.55 8.73 4.74
CA TYR A 285 -13.67 9.42 5.66
C TYR A 285 -13.74 10.90 5.30
N THR A 286 -14.53 11.66 6.06
CA THR A 286 -14.48 13.13 6.06
C THR A 286 -13.07 13.56 6.49
N LEU A 287 -12.14 13.47 5.56
CA LEU A 287 -10.86 14.13 5.71
C LEU A 287 -11.13 15.62 5.74
N ASP A 288 -10.57 16.28 6.73
CA ASP A 288 -10.61 17.72 6.85
C ASP A 288 -10.23 18.35 5.50
N THR A 289 -10.91 19.42 5.10
CA THR A 289 -10.72 20.13 3.81
C THR A 289 -9.29 20.67 3.59
N SER A 290 -8.40 20.50 4.57
CA SER A 290 -6.97 20.76 4.46
C SER A 290 -6.21 19.77 3.56
N PHE A 291 -6.82 18.65 3.19
CA PHE A 291 -6.19 17.63 2.35
C PHE A 291 -6.36 17.92 0.85
N TYR A 292 -5.34 17.57 0.08
CA TYR A 292 -5.16 17.97 -1.30
C TYR A 292 -6.18 17.35 -2.23
N ASN A 293 -6.65 18.15 -3.18
CA ASN A 293 -7.16 17.60 -4.41
C ASN A 293 -6.00 17.01 -5.24
N PHE A 294 -6.34 16.21 -6.23
CA PHE A 294 -5.36 15.44 -6.99
C PHE A 294 -4.28 16.30 -7.69
N ASN A 295 -4.64 17.46 -8.23
CA ASN A 295 -3.68 18.37 -8.89
C ASN A 295 -2.69 18.96 -7.89
N GLU A 296 -3.17 19.38 -6.73
CA GLU A 296 -2.34 19.89 -5.64
C GLU A 296 -1.39 18.80 -5.14
N TYR A 297 -1.87 17.56 -5.01
CA TYR A 297 -1.03 16.42 -4.66
C TYR A 297 0.15 16.26 -5.62
N LEU A 298 -0.08 16.30 -6.94
CA LEU A 298 0.98 16.14 -7.92
C LEU A 298 2.06 17.22 -7.81
N GLN A 299 1.63 18.48 -7.65
CA GLN A 299 2.57 19.58 -7.52
C GLN A 299 3.39 19.45 -6.24
N LEU A 300 2.71 19.20 -5.11
CA LEU A 300 3.35 19.01 -3.82
C LEU A 300 4.37 17.88 -3.85
N ARG A 301 3.97 16.74 -4.41
CA ARG A 301 4.86 15.59 -4.51
C ARG A 301 6.13 15.91 -5.30
N ARG A 302 6.02 16.62 -6.43
CA ARG A 302 7.20 17.07 -7.21
C ARG A 302 8.13 17.93 -6.36
N ASP A 303 7.56 18.84 -5.59
CA ASP A 303 8.35 19.76 -4.76
C ASP A 303 9.05 19.00 -3.62
N VAL A 304 8.37 18.03 -2.97
CA VAL A 304 9.01 17.16 -1.98
C VAL A 304 10.11 16.31 -2.61
N VAL A 305 9.88 15.71 -3.76
CA VAL A 305 10.91 14.92 -4.49
C VAL A 305 12.14 15.76 -4.77
N LYS A 306 11.97 16.99 -5.26
CA LYS A 306 13.10 17.92 -5.49
C LYS A 306 13.89 18.20 -4.22
N MET A 307 13.21 18.38 -3.07
CA MET A 307 13.88 18.64 -1.79
C MET A 307 14.71 17.48 -1.27
N VAL A 308 14.32 16.25 -1.59
CA VAL A 308 14.97 15.04 -1.05
C VAL A 308 15.86 14.31 -2.07
N THR A 309 15.94 14.83 -3.31
CA THR A 309 16.79 14.24 -4.36
C THR A 309 18.24 14.14 -3.89
N GLY A 310 18.86 12.99 -4.07
CA GLY A 310 20.24 12.72 -3.65
C GLY A 310 20.40 12.18 -2.22
N LYS A 311 19.35 12.17 -1.39
CA LYS A 311 19.38 11.57 -0.05
C LYS A 311 19.02 10.08 -0.12
N LYS A 312 19.96 9.21 0.31
CA LYS A 312 19.88 7.76 0.03
C LYS A 312 18.80 7.00 0.78
N ASN A 313 18.51 7.41 2.01
CA ASN A 313 17.57 6.73 2.88
C ASN A 313 16.18 7.40 2.94
N ILE A 314 15.91 8.34 2.02
CA ILE A 314 14.63 9.02 1.92
C ILE A 314 13.88 8.57 0.67
N SER A 315 12.61 8.26 0.84
CA SER A 315 11.68 7.95 -0.23
C SER A 315 10.44 8.83 -0.15
N VAL A 316 9.79 9.04 -1.29
CA VAL A 316 8.53 9.77 -1.38
C VAL A 316 7.51 8.83 -1.99
N ASP A 317 6.42 8.61 -1.27
CA ASP A 317 5.39 7.68 -1.72
C ASP A 317 4.78 8.14 -3.05
N ARG A 318 4.49 7.16 -3.87
CA ARG A 318 3.60 7.30 -5.02
C ARG A 318 2.21 6.86 -4.58
N LEU A 319 1.21 7.36 -5.29
CA LEU A 319 -0.12 6.80 -5.17
C LEU A 319 -0.03 5.28 -5.37
N TYR A 320 -0.73 4.55 -4.50
CA TYR A 320 -0.67 3.09 -4.47
C TYR A 320 -0.92 2.47 -5.85
N ASP A 321 -1.87 3.03 -6.59
CA ASP A 321 -2.26 2.59 -7.94
C ASP A 321 -1.12 2.72 -8.98
N LEU A 322 -0.20 3.67 -8.79
CA LEU A 322 0.90 3.92 -9.72
C LEU A 322 2.16 3.10 -9.43
N ASN A 323 2.28 2.50 -8.25
CA ASN A 323 3.49 1.78 -7.85
C ASN A 323 3.82 0.62 -8.80
N PHE A 324 2.81 -0.14 -9.19
CA PHE A 324 3.03 -1.26 -10.11
C PHE A 324 3.32 -0.77 -11.53
N LEU A 325 2.55 0.19 -12.05
CA LEU A 325 2.79 0.77 -13.38
C LEU A 325 4.19 1.37 -13.49
N SER A 326 4.63 2.13 -12.48
CA SER A 326 6.01 2.61 -12.39
C SER A 326 7.01 1.47 -12.44
N SER A 327 6.77 0.38 -11.73
CA SER A 327 7.68 -0.76 -11.71
C SER A 327 7.81 -1.43 -13.08
N VAL A 328 6.74 -1.44 -13.86
CA VAL A 328 6.74 -1.96 -15.23
C VAL A 328 7.51 -1.03 -16.17
N ILE A 329 7.34 0.28 -16.00
CA ILE A 329 7.97 1.29 -16.86
C ILE A 329 9.49 1.38 -16.61
N TYR A 330 9.91 1.43 -15.36
CA TYR A 330 11.30 1.73 -15.01
C TYR A 330 12.18 0.51 -14.76
N ARG A 331 11.62 -0.67 -14.52
CA ARG A 331 12.43 -1.87 -14.35
C ARG A 331 12.57 -2.61 -15.68
N GLN A 332 13.81 -2.85 -16.09
CA GLN A 332 14.10 -3.89 -17.11
C GLN A 332 13.68 -5.23 -16.52
N LYS A 333 12.62 -5.83 -17.01
CA LYS A 333 12.13 -7.09 -16.49
C LYS A 333 12.09 -8.20 -17.50
N ASN A 334 12.55 -9.35 -16.99
CA ASN A 334 12.40 -10.66 -17.60
C ASN A 334 10.92 -10.93 -17.90
N ASP A 335 10.67 -11.67 -18.96
CA ASP A 335 9.36 -12.03 -19.54
C ASP A 335 8.32 -12.68 -18.61
N LYS A 336 8.64 -12.85 -17.34
CA LYS A 336 7.82 -13.61 -16.37
C LYS A 336 6.86 -12.79 -15.51
N THR A 337 6.73 -11.48 -15.72
CA THR A 337 5.76 -10.68 -14.95
C THR A 337 4.37 -10.82 -15.56
N LEU A 338 3.58 -11.70 -14.99
CA LEU A 338 2.20 -11.97 -15.42
C LEU A 338 1.19 -10.84 -15.11
N GLY A 339 1.64 -9.70 -14.57
CA GLY A 339 0.72 -8.66 -14.08
C GLY A 339 0.03 -9.08 -12.77
N ARG A 340 -0.75 -8.19 -12.22
CA ARG A 340 -1.53 -8.46 -11.01
C ARG A 340 -2.97 -8.73 -11.39
N ILE A 341 -3.56 -9.78 -10.84
CA ILE A 341 -4.99 -10.07 -11.01
C ILE A 341 -5.80 -9.68 -9.79
N GLY A 342 -5.15 -9.46 -8.65
CA GLY A 342 -5.73 -8.94 -7.43
C GLY A 342 -4.76 -7.99 -6.75
N MET A 343 -5.28 -6.93 -6.11
CA MET A 343 -4.48 -5.84 -5.55
C MET A 343 -4.09 -6.07 -4.10
N CYS A 344 -4.88 -6.81 -3.36
CA CYS A 344 -4.70 -6.87 -1.94
C CYS A 344 -3.71 -7.95 -1.52
N LYS A 345 -2.83 -7.61 -0.59
CA LYS A 345 -1.88 -8.56 0.02
C LYS A 345 -2.56 -9.77 0.69
N THR A 346 -3.85 -9.66 0.99
CA THR A 346 -4.65 -10.75 1.54
C THR A 346 -4.72 -11.98 0.63
N GLN A 347 -4.55 -11.79 -0.67
CA GLN A 347 -4.46 -12.91 -1.60
C GLN A 347 -3.11 -13.64 -1.52
N GLU A 348 -2.08 -13.00 -0.96
CA GLU A 348 -0.72 -13.57 -0.87
C GLU A 348 -0.40 -14.19 0.50
N GLY A 349 -1.22 -14.00 1.52
CA GLY A 349 -0.86 -14.48 2.87
C GLY A 349 -1.91 -14.30 3.95
N PHE A 350 -3.13 -13.94 3.57
CA PHE A 350 -4.28 -13.88 4.50
C PHE A 350 -3.98 -13.09 5.79
N PRO A 351 -3.55 -11.82 5.71
CA PRO A 351 -3.32 -11.01 6.89
C PRO A 351 -4.64 -10.66 7.56
N LEU A 352 -4.78 -11.00 8.81
CA LEU A 352 -5.92 -10.63 9.64
C LEU A 352 -5.50 -9.57 10.66
N LEU A 353 -6.44 -8.70 10.98
CA LEU A 353 -6.34 -7.77 12.10
C LEU A 353 -7.12 -8.33 13.29
N PHE A 354 -6.45 -8.51 14.40
CA PHE A 354 -7.04 -8.77 15.71
C PHE A 354 -7.11 -7.48 16.50
N ALA A 355 -8.29 -7.11 16.96
CA ALA A 355 -8.55 -5.82 17.57
C ALA A 355 -8.90 -5.91 19.07
N PRO A 356 -8.78 -4.83 19.85
CA PRO A 356 -9.02 -4.86 21.29
C PRO A 356 -10.46 -5.17 21.67
N ASP A 357 -11.43 -4.98 20.77
CA ASP A 357 -12.82 -5.38 20.91
C ASP A 357 -13.07 -6.88 20.72
N ARG A 358 -12.00 -7.69 20.66
CA ARG A 358 -12.00 -9.14 20.43
C ARG A 358 -12.54 -9.58 19.09
N ASN A 359 -12.63 -8.67 18.13
CA ASN A 359 -13.06 -8.98 16.77
C ASN A 359 -11.86 -9.12 15.83
N ILE A 360 -12.10 -9.90 14.79
CA ILE A 360 -11.18 -10.13 13.67
C ILE A 360 -11.67 -9.30 12.48
N TYR A 361 -10.76 -8.57 11.89
CA TYR A 361 -11.01 -7.77 10.71
C TYR A 361 -10.08 -8.16 9.58
N TRP A 362 -10.49 -7.89 8.38
CA TRP A 362 -9.70 -8.20 7.21
C TRP A 362 -8.63 -7.14 6.88
N CYS A 363 -8.80 -5.90 7.34
CA CYS A 363 -7.91 -4.78 7.02
C CYS A 363 -7.88 -3.77 8.17
N THR A 364 -6.74 -3.13 8.40
CA THR A 364 -6.57 -2.08 9.42
C THR A 364 -7.45 -0.85 9.20
N CYS A 365 -7.96 -0.66 7.98
CA CYS A 365 -8.86 0.45 7.63
C CYS A 365 -10.35 0.04 7.61
N THR A 366 -10.70 -1.18 8.03
CA THR A 366 -12.09 -1.66 8.03
C THR A 366 -12.86 -1.05 9.19
N ASN A 367 -14.09 -0.61 8.95
CA ASN A 367 -14.99 -0.13 10.01
C ASN A 367 -15.41 -1.26 10.96
N LYS A 368 -15.69 -0.90 12.23
CA LYS A 368 -16.15 -1.82 13.29
C LYS A 368 -17.34 -2.68 12.88
N ASP A 369 -18.27 -2.13 12.11
CA ASP A 369 -19.49 -2.83 11.65
C ASP A 369 -19.21 -3.95 10.63
N LYS A 370 -17.95 -4.10 10.19
CA LYS A 370 -17.51 -5.09 9.22
C LYS A 370 -16.54 -6.13 9.82
N ALA A 371 -16.72 -6.45 11.10
CA ALA A 371 -16.01 -7.56 11.72
C ALA A 371 -16.32 -8.87 11.00
N LEU A 372 -15.28 -9.68 10.79
CA LEU A 372 -15.41 -11.00 10.18
C LEU A 372 -15.95 -12.00 11.20
N LEU A 373 -15.34 -12.03 12.39
CA LEU A 373 -15.67 -12.98 13.45
C LEU A 373 -15.09 -12.47 14.77
N SER A 374 -15.58 -12.96 15.91
CA SER A 374 -14.93 -12.76 17.21
C SER A 374 -13.90 -13.87 17.47
N ILE A 375 -12.79 -13.54 18.18
CA ILE A 375 -11.79 -14.54 18.63
C ILE A 375 -12.36 -15.55 19.63
N ASP A 376 -13.52 -15.27 20.20
CA ASP A 376 -14.22 -16.17 21.12
C ASP A 376 -15.07 -17.25 20.40
N ARG A 377 -15.19 -17.17 19.06
CA ARG A 377 -15.93 -18.11 18.23
C ARG A 377 -15.04 -19.25 17.74
N ASN A 378 -15.70 -20.31 17.23
CA ASN A 378 -14.96 -21.42 16.65
C ASN A 378 -14.25 -20.95 15.35
N PRO A 379 -12.92 -21.18 15.20
CA PRO A 379 -12.17 -20.76 14.02
C PRO A 379 -12.75 -21.26 12.69
N VAL A 380 -13.41 -22.43 12.66
CA VAL A 380 -14.07 -22.97 11.45
C VAL A 380 -15.14 -22.03 10.90
N GLU A 381 -15.77 -21.23 11.75
CA GLU A 381 -16.82 -20.29 11.35
C GLU A 381 -16.25 -19.17 10.45
N LEU A 382 -14.94 -18.91 10.50
CA LEU A 382 -14.30 -17.94 9.60
C LEU A 382 -14.48 -18.32 8.13
N ASP A 383 -14.56 -19.61 7.81
CA ASP A 383 -14.79 -20.10 6.46
C ASP A 383 -16.19 -19.84 5.94
N THR A 384 -17.15 -19.63 6.84
CA THR A 384 -18.55 -19.34 6.49
C THR A 384 -18.84 -17.85 6.33
N VAL A 385 -17.85 -16.99 6.62
CA VAL A 385 -18.01 -15.53 6.49
C VAL A 385 -18.05 -15.15 5.02
N GLU A 386 -19.22 -14.73 4.54
CA GLU A 386 -19.45 -14.36 3.14
C GLU A 386 -18.48 -13.27 2.66
N LEU A 387 -18.38 -12.18 3.42
CA LEU A 387 -17.47 -11.07 3.11
C LEU A 387 -16.02 -11.54 2.90
N LEU A 388 -15.53 -12.43 3.75
CA LEU A 388 -14.19 -12.97 3.62
C LEU A 388 -14.04 -13.80 2.34
N ASN A 389 -15.04 -14.64 2.04
CA ASN A 389 -15.05 -15.46 0.84
C ASN A 389 -15.09 -14.58 -0.44
N GLU A 390 -15.86 -13.51 -0.44
CA GLU A 390 -15.87 -12.53 -1.53
C GLU A 390 -14.49 -11.89 -1.71
N LEU A 391 -13.86 -11.45 -0.61
CA LEU A 391 -12.55 -10.80 -0.63
C LEU A 391 -11.44 -11.71 -1.13
N LEU A 392 -11.43 -12.98 -0.70
CA LEU A 392 -10.47 -13.99 -1.15
C LEU A 392 -10.62 -14.32 -2.63
N ASN A 393 -11.86 -14.33 -3.12
CA ASN A 393 -12.16 -14.64 -4.51
C ASN A 393 -12.15 -13.42 -5.43
N ARG A 394 -11.96 -12.21 -4.88
CA ARG A 394 -11.99 -10.97 -5.64
C ARG A 394 -10.79 -10.87 -6.57
N ASN A 395 -11.05 -10.80 -7.86
CA ASN A 395 -10.03 -10.55 -8.89
C ASN A 395 -10.67 -9.86 -10.12
N ILE A 396 -9.83 -9.45 -11.07
CA ILE A 396 -10.27 -8.73 -12.27
C ILE A 396 -11.25 -9.53 -13.15
N TYR A 397 -11.21 -10.86 -13.10
CA TYR A 397 -12.09 -11.74 -13.89
C TYR A 397 -13.47 -11.93 -13.25
N LYS A 398 -13.62 -11.62 -11.96
CA LYS A 398 -14.89 -11.66 -11.24
C LYS A 398 -15.65 -10.33 -11.27
N ILE A 399 -15.04 -9.26 -11.80
CA ILE A 399 -15.63 -7.92 -11.86
C ILE A 399 -15.82 -7.53 -13.31
N ASP A 400 -17.08 -7.42 -13.77
CA ASP A 400 -17.40 -7.24 -15.19
C ASP A 400 -16.75 -6.01 -15.81
N LYS A 401 -16.72 -4.89 -15.10
CA LYS A 401 -16.05 -3.66 -15.53
C LYS A 401 -14.53 -3.87 -15.72
N CYS A 402 -13.92 -4.74 -14.94
CA CYS A 402 -12.48 -4.97 -14.99
C CYS A 402 -12.05 -5.94 -16.09
N LYS A 403 -12.90 -6.91 -16.47
CA LYS A 403 -12.60 -7.91 -17.51
C LYS A 403 -12.13 -7.27 -18.84
N ARG A 404 -12.70 -6.12 -19.20
CA ARG A 404 -12.42 -5.41 -20.47
C ARG A 404 -11.64 -4.12 -20.26
N CYS A 405 -11.14 -3.85 -19.06
CA CYS A 405 -10.41 -2.63 -18.76
C CYS A 405 -8.98 -2.70 -19.29
N LEU A 406 -8.55 -1.62 -19.94
CA LEU A 406 -7.18 -1.45 -20.42
C LEU A 406 -6.16 -1.64 -19.28
N TYR A 407 -6.44 -1.09 -18.10
CA TYR A 407 -5.55 -1.08 -16.93
C TYR A 407 -5.71 -2.30 -16.01
N ARG A 408 -6.45 -3.34 -16.42
CA ARG A 408 -6.82 -4.46 -15.54
C ARG A 408 -5.64 -5.12 -14.83
N PHE A 409 -4.53 -5.33 -15.51
CA PHE A 409 -3.34 -5.97 -14.95
C PHE A 409 -2.41 -5.03 -14.19
N VAL A 410 -2.65 -3.75 -14.27
CA VAL A 410 -1.91 -2.70 -13.56
C VAL A 410 -2.67 -2.27 -12.31
N CYS A 411 -3.97 -2.00 -12.46
CA CYS A 411 -4.88 -1.57 -11.41
C CYS A 411 -5.33 -2.72 -10.49
N SER A 412 -5.48 -3.94 -11.05
CA SER A 412 -5.90 -5.13 -10.29
C SER A 412 -7.23 -4.95 -9.56
N ALA A 413 -8.18 -4.26 -10.17
CA ALA A 413 -9.51 -3.93 -9.65
C ALA A 413 -9.56 -2.93 -8.47
N GLY A 414 -8.44 -2.36 -8.08
CA GLY A 414 -8.36 -1.38 -7.01
C GLY A 414 -8.63 -1.92 -5.61
N CYS A 415 -8.67 -1.05 -4.61
CA CYS A 415 -8.86 -1.42 -3.22
C CYS A 415 -10.24 -2.02 -2.97
N ALA A 416 -10.29 -3.20 -2.37
CA ALA A 416 -11.54 -3.88 -2.03
C ALA A 416 -12.36 -3.11 -0.99
N LEU A 417 -11.70 -2.48 -0.02
CA LEU A 417 -12.35 -1.69 1.01
C LEU A 417 -13.13 -0.51 0.40
N TYR A 418 -12.49 0.25 -0.47
CA TYR A 418 -13.16 1.35 -1.20
C TYR A 418 -14.30 0.84 -2.07
N ALA A 419 -14.14 -0.31 -2.70
CA ALA A 419 -15.19 -0.92 -3.51
C ALA A 419 -16.42 -1.27 -2.65
N ILE A 420 -16.22 -1.82 -1.47
CA ILE A 420 -17.29 -2.16 -0.52
C ILE A 420 -17.96 -0.89 0.00
N HIS A 421 -17.20 0.14 0.38
CA HIS A 421 -17.75 1.40 0.89
C HIS A 421 -18.55 2.15 -0.17
N SER A 422 -18.01 2.25 -1.40
CA SER A 422 -18.65 3.03 -2.46
C SER A 422 -19.81 2.31 -3.14
N ASN A 423 -19.81 0.98 -3.19
CA ASN A 423 -20.74 0.20 -4.00
C ASN A 423 -21.34 -1.00 -3.26
N SER A 424 -21.13 -1.12 -1.96
CA SER A 424 -21.65 -2.18 -1.08
C SER A 424 -21.30 -3.61 -1.51
N SER A 425 -20.28 -3.82 -2.35
CA SER A 425 -19.89 -5.13 -2.84
C SER A 425 -18.38 -5.24 -3.07
N ALA A 426 -17.79 -6.36 -2.64
CA ALA A 426 -16.41 -6.69 -2.94
C ALA A 426 -16.18 -6.94 -4.44
N TYR A 427 -17.20 -7.32 -5.19
CA TYR A 427 -17.13 -7.55 -6.64
C TYR A 427 -17.36 -6.29 -7.47
N SER A 428 -17.43 -5.12 -6.86
CA SER A 428 -17.40 -3.86 -7.59
C SER A 428 -15.96 -3.38 -7.82
N SER A 429 -15.79 -2.52 -8.83
CA SER A 429 -14.49 -1.92 -9.13
C SER A 429 -14.29 -0.63 -8.33
N HIS A 430 -13.11 -0.46 -7.76
CA HIS A 430 -12.64 0.87 -7.37
C HIS A 430 -11.57 1.30 -8.37
N CYS A 431 -11.92 2.23 -9.25
CA CYS A 431 -11.06 2.53 -10.40
C CYS A 431 -9.92 3.50 -10.10
N GLY A 432 -9.97 4.15 -8.93
CA GLY A 432 -8.91 5.04 -8.47
C GLY A 432 -8.48 6.05 -9.54
N ILE A 433 -7.19 6.29 -9.60
CA ILE A 433 -6.57 7.29 -10.47
C ILE A 433 -6.69 6.97 -11.95
N PHE A 434 -6.78 5.70 -12.36
CA PHE A 434 -6.77 5.30 -13.77
C PHE A 434 -8.00 5.76 -14.56
N GLN A 435 -9.07 6.17 -13.86
CA GLN A 435 -10.23 6.79 -14.49
C GLN A 435 -10.31 8.30 -14.30
N HIS A 436 -9.33 8.89 -13.64
CA HIS A 436 -9.28 10.34 -13.51
C HIS A 436 -8.92 10.96 -14.86
N PRO A 437 -9.67 11.98 -15.35
CA PRO A 437 -9.37 12.61 -16.66
C PRO A 437 -7.93 13.08 -16.80
N ILE A 438 -7.35 13.59 -15.70
CA ILE A 438 -5.97 14.07 -15.68
C ILE A 438 -4.96 12.94 -15.94
N PHE A 439 -5.25 11.71 -15.51
CA PHE A 439 -4.34 10.59 -15.77
C PHE A 439 -4.22 10.33 -17.28
N THR A 440 -5.33 10.36 -18.00
CA THR A 440 -5.33 10.19 -19.45
C THR A 440 -4.71 11.35 -20.20
N GLU A 441 -4.86 12.58 -19.72
CA GLU A 441 -4.35 13.80 -20.36
C GLU A 441 -2.88 14.10 -20.03
N LYS A 442 -2.40 13.67 -18.85
CA LYS A 442 -1.07 14.03 -18.32
C LYS A 442 -0.29 12.82 -17.79
N THR A 443 -0.46 11.66 -18.45
CA THR A 443 0.20 10.42 -18.00
C THR A 443 1.71 10.58 -17.86
N GLU A 444 2.36 11.35 -18.74
CA GLU A 444 3.78 11.66 -18.67
C GLU A 444 4.17 12.32 -17.34
N GLN A 445 3.38 13.29 -16.88
CA GLN A 445 3.62 13.99 -15.64
C GLN A 445 3.46 13.09 -14.41
N PHE A 446 2.61 12.08 -14.50
CA PHE A 446 2.45 11.08 -13.43
C PHE A 446 3.60 10.10 -13.34
N LEU A 447 4.19 9.77 -14.48
CA LEU A 447 5.20 8.73 -14.58
C LEU A 447 6.61 9.27 -14.40
N SER A 448 6.81 10.57 -14.65
CA SER A 448 8.06 11.28 -14.33
C SER A 448 8.23 11.59 -12.83
N LEU A 449 7.23 11.28 -12.05
CA LEU A 449 7.24 11.37 -10.58
C LEU A 449 7.76 10.06 -9.97
#